data_a15994d319814bdc3d9444a94465833a
#
_entry.id   a15994d319814bdc3d9444a94465833a
#
_cell.length_a   1.000
_cell.length_b   1.000
_cell.length_c   1.000
_cell.angle_alpha   90.00
_cell.angle_beta   90.00
_cell.angle_gamma   90.00
#
_symmetry.space_group_name_H-M   'P 1'
#
loop_
_entity.id
_entity.type
_entity.pdbx_description
1 polymer ?
#
loop_
_entity_poly.entity_id
_entity_poly.type
_entity_poly.pdbx_seq_one_letter_code
_entity_poly.pdbx_strand_id
1 'polypeptide(L)'
;MKPDVNVLLAAARGDHPQHEVARTWLEGALVAAASGASFTLMPMVVASFLRLATSPRIFQVPTPIDVAVGFIDSLVASAGVTMATLGPEWLLLRRLCVDKRLGGNDLPDAWLAAATLHLGEHLVSFDRNFVKLLGRAQFTRLSSATA
;
A
#
# COMPACT_ATOMS: atom_id res chain seq x y z
N MET A 1 7.11 -6.83 3.37
CA MET A 1 5.68 -6.45 3.34
C MET A 1 5.52 -5.07 2.71
N LYS A 2 4.47 -4.90 1.94
CA LYS A 2 4.14 -3.64 1.27
C LYS A 2 2.70 -3.28 1.56
N PRO A 3 2.43 -2.17 2.24
CA PRO A 3 1.06 -1.68 2.38
C PRO A 3 0.56 -1.06 1.08
N ASP A 4 -0.70 -1.33 0.77
CA ASP A 4 -1.45 -0.61 -0.25
C ASP A 4 -1.94 0.73 0.32
N VAL A 5 -2.38 1.64 -0.57
CA VAL A 5 -2.85 2.98 -0.20
C VAL A 5 -3.99 2.95 0.83
N ASN A 6 -4.92 2.03 0.69
CA ASN A 6 -6.05 1.93 1.63
C ASN A 6 -5.63 1.56 3.05
N VAL A 7 -4.56 0.79 3.21
CA VAL A 7 -3.99 0.43 4.52
C VAL A 7 -3.32 1.66 5.15
N LEU A 8 -2.50 2.37 4.38
CA LEU A 8 -1.84 3.59 4.88
C LEU A 8 -2.88 4.67 5.25
N LEU A 9 -3.89 4.85 4.41
CA LEU A 9 -4.93 5.85 4.64
C LEU A 9 -5.73 5.55 5.91
N ALA A 10 -6.14 4.30 6.09
CA ALA A 10 -6.85 3.86 7.29
C ALA A 10 -5.98 3.98 8.55
N ALA A 11 -4.69 3.64 8.46
CA ALA A 11 -3.76 3.76 9.59
C ALA A 11 -3.50 5.22 9.98
N ALA A 12 -3.46 6.13 9.01
CA ALA A 12 -3.17 7.55 9.24
C ALA A 12 -4.39 8.35 9.75
N ARG A 13 -5.61 7.88 9.53
CA ARG A 13 -6.84 8.62 9.84
C ARG A 13 -7.65 7.93 10.93
N GLY A 14 -7.73 8.57 12.10
CA GLY A 14 -8.49 8.05 13.24
C GLY A 14 -10.01 7.96 13.01
N ASP A 15 -10.54 8.73 12.04
CA ASP A 15 -11.96 8.71 11.65
C ASP A 15 -12.28 7.63 10.60
N HIS A 16 -11.28 6.89 10.12
CA HIS A 16 -11.50 5.83 9.13
C HIS A 16 -12.12 4.59 9.79
N PRO A 17 -13.15 3.95 9.17
CA PRO A 17 -13.81 2.77 9.76
C PRO A 17 -12.87 1.60 10.06
N GLN A 18 -11.78 1.48 9.30
CA GLN A 18 -10.80 0.39 9.41
C GLN A 18 -9.51 0.84 10.13
N HIS A 19 -9.55 1.98 10.82
CA HIS A 19 -8.37 2.56 11.47
C HIS A 19 -7.68 1.58 12.43
N GLU A 20 -8.41 0.98 13.33
CA GLU A 20 -7.81 0.10 14.36
C GLU A 20 -7.13 -1.13 13.76
N VAL A 21 -7.75 -1.75 12.74
CA VAL A 21 -7.17 -2.91 12.06
C VAL A 21 -5.89 -2.52 11.31
N ALA A 22 -5.93 -1.40 10.57
CA ALA A 22 -4.78 -0.92 9.80
C ALA A 22 -3.65 -0.46 10.72
N ARG A 23 -3.97 0.26 11.79
CA ARG A 23 -2.98 0.71 12.79
C ARG A 23 -2.28 -0.46 13.46
N THR A 24 -3.05 -1.43 13.94
CA THR A 24 -2.49 -2.63 14.59
C THR A 24 -1.58 -3.39 13.65
N TRP A 25 -2.00 -3.57 12.40
CA TRP A 25 -1.16 -4.21 11.39
C TRP A 25 0.13 -3.42 11.15
N LEU A 26 0.03 -2.09 10.96
CA LEU A 26 1.18 -1.24 10.69
C LEU A 26 2.20 -1.27 11.83
N GLU A 27 1.73 -1.13 13.06
CA GLU A 27 2.59 -1.20 14.26
C GLU A 27 3.34 -2.54 14.33
N GLY A 28 2.65 -3.64 14.10
CA GLY A 28 3.25 -4.97 14.05
C GLY A 28 4.27 -5.14 12.92
N ALA A 29 3.96 -4.60 11.74
CA ALA A 29 4.84 -4.62 10.58
C ALA A 29 6.12 -3.79 10.82
N LEU A 30 6.02 -2.64 11.48
CA LEU A 30 7.17 -1.81 11.84
C LEU A 30 8.07 -2.48 12.88
N VAL A 31 7.48 -3.14 13.88
CA VAL A 31 8.24 -3.94 14.86
C VAL A 31 9.00 -5.06 14.15
N ALA A 32 8.35 -5.78 13.24
CA ALA A 32 8.98 -6.84 12.46
C ALA A 32 10.10 -6.29 11.55
N ALA A 33 9.90 -5.13 10.93
CA ALA A 33 10.90 -4.47 10.09
C ALA A 33 12.16 -4.10 10.89
N ALA A 34 12.00 -3.58 12.10
CA ALA A 34 13.13 -3.28 12.99
C ALA A 34 13.93 -4.52 13.37
N SER A 35 13.33 -5.71 13.30
CA SER A 35 13.95 -7.01 13.54
C SER A 35 14.44 -7.72 12.27
N GLY A 36 14.45 -7.03 11.13
CA GLY A 36 15.00 -7.54 9.87
C GLY A 36 13.98 -8.03 8.84
N ALA A 37 12.68 -7.96 9.12
CA ALA A 37 11.66 -8.21 8.10
C ALA A 37 11.64 -7.09 7.05
N SER A 38 11.25 -7.41 5.82
CA SER A 38 11.11 -6.42 4.76
C SER A 38 9.86 -5.57 4.96
N PHE A 39 10.01 -4.24 4.91
CA PHE A 39 8.91 -3.29 4.83
C PHE A 39 9.24 -2.26 3.76
N THR A 40 8.50 -2.27 2.66
CA THR A 40 8.79 -1.43 1.49
C THR A 40 7.60 -0.54 1.15
N LEU A 41 7.85 0.77 1.11
CA LEU A 41 6.90 1.75 0.57
C LEU A 41 7.08 1.84 -0.95
N MET A 42 5.97 1.83 -1.66
CA MET A 42 5.94 1.99 -3.11
C MET A 42 5.66 3.45 -3.47
N PRO A 43 6.46 4.09 -4.32
CA PRO A 43 6.26 5.51 -4.68
C PRO A 43 4.86 5.83 -5.19
N MET A 44 4.24 4.94 -6.01
CA MET A 44 2.87 5.15 -6.47
C MET A 44 1.85 5.10 -5.33
N VAL A 45 2.09 4.28 -4.31
CA VAL A 45 1.23 4.20 -3.12
C VAL A 45 1.37 5.47 -2.29
N VAL A 46 2.59 5.97 -2.10
CA VAL A 46 2.84 7.23 -1.39
C VAL A 46 2.16 8.40 -2.09
N ALA A 47 2.30 8.51 -3.41
CA ALA A 47 1.65 9.57 -4.19
C ALA A 47 0.12 9.49 -4.07
N SER A 48 -0.45 8.29 -4.16
CA SER A 48 -1.90 8.08 -4.00
C SER A 48 -2.36 8.41 -2.57
N PHE A 49 -1.59 8.04 -1.56
CA PHE A 49 -1.87 8.39 -0.17
C PHE A 49 -1.95 9.92 0.02
N LEU A 50 -0.93 10.64 -0.43
CA LEU A 50 -0.92 12.11 -0.33
C LEU A 50 -2.12 12.74 -1.05
N ARG A 51 -2.43 12.26 -2.25
CA ARG A 51 -3.56 12.75 -3.05
C ARG A 51 -4.89 12.51 -2.34
N LEU A 52 -5.13 11.32 -1.82
CA LEU A 52 -6.40 10.97 -1.19
C LEU A 52 -6.56 11.62 0.20
N ALA A 53 -5.50 11.60 1.02
CA ALA A 53 -5.55 12.16 2.37
C ALA A 53 -5.84 13.67 2.37
N THR A 54 -5.36 14.39 1.37
CA THR A 54 -5.51 15.85 1.25
C THR A 54 -6.72 16.28 0.42
N SER A 55 -7.53 15.33 -0.08
CA SER A 55 -8.64 15.62 -0.98
C SER A 55 -9.92 16.00 -0.25
N PRO A 56 -10.48 17.20 -0.49
CA PRO A 56 -11.78 17.58 0.07
C PRO A 56 -12.96 16.83 -0.59
N ARG A 57 -12.70 16.14 -1.71
CA ARG A 57 -13.71 15.27 -2.35
C ARG A 57 -13.83 13.91 -1.65
N ILE A 58 -12.80 13.48 -0.94
CA ILE A 58 -12.76 12.20 -0.23
C ILE A 58 -13.13 12.37 1.23
N PHE A 59 -12.62 13.43 1.89
CA PHE A 59 -12.83 13.69 3.31
C PHE A 59 -13.44 15.07 3.52
N GLN A 60 -14.41 15.18 4.42
CA GLN A 60 -14.97 16.46 4.84
C GLN A 60 -13.90 17.36 5.46
N VAL A 61 -13.02 16.76 6.27
CA VAL A 61 -11.87 17.44 6.85
C VAL A 61 -10.62 16.75 6.32
N PRO A 62 -10.07 17.23 5.19
CA PRO A 62 -8.85 16.64 4.62
C PRO A 62 -7.67 16.80 5.56
N THR A 63 -6.74 15.85 5.48
CA THR A 63 -5.46 15.97 6.18
C THR A 63 -4.63 17.09 5.53
N PRO A 64 -4.10 18.06 6.30
CA PRO A 64 -3.16 19.04 5.76
C PRO A 64 -1.95 18.35 5.13
N ILE A 65 -1.42 18.93 4.05
CA ILE A 65 -0.32 18.31 3.30
C ILE A 65 0.94 18.10 4.16
N ASP A 66 1.27 19.02 5.02
CA ASP A 66 2.41 18.90 5.92
C ASP A 66 2.25 17.74 6.92
N VAL A 67 1.03 17.50 7.40
CA VAL A 67 0.70 16.38 8.29
C VAL A 67 0.78 15.05 7.51
N ALA A 68 0.24 15.00 6.29
CA ALA A 68 0.30 13.81 5.44
C ALA A 68 1.75 13.44 5.07
N VAL A 69 2.56 14.43 4.70
CA VAL A 69 4.00 14.24 4.43
C VAL A 69 4.72 13.78 5.69
N GLY A 70 4.43 14.39 6.84
CA GLY A 70 5.02 14.01 8.13
C GLY A 70 4.74 12.55 8.51
N PHE A 71 3.57 12.02 8.17
CA PHE A 71 3.25 10.60 8.35
C PHE A 71 4.18 9.71 7.51
N ILE A 72 4.37 10.02 6.24
CA ILE A 72 5.29 9.27 5.36
C ILE A 72 6.74 9.40 5.85
N ASP A 73 7.17 10.60 6.22
CA ASP A 73 8.52 10.83 6.73
C ASP A 73 8.81 9.99 7.98
N SER A 74 7.85 9.88 8.89
CA SER A 74 8.00 9.05 10.09
C SER A 74 8.11 7.56 9.75
N LEU A 75 7.40 7.08 8.73
CA LEU A 75 7.55 5.71 8.24
C LEU A 75 8.94 5.47 7.64
N VAL A 76 9.38 6.35 6.76
CA VAL A 76 10.70 6.24 6.10
C VAL A 76 11.85 6.31 7.12
N ALA A 77 11.68 7.08 8.18
CA ALA A 77 12.65 7.17 9.28
C ALA A 77 12.67 5.94 10.19
N SER A 78 11.66 5.07 10.11
CA SER A 78 11.58 3.87 10.95
C SER A 78 12.59 2.81 10.50
N ALA A 79 13.17 2.09 11.45
CA ALA A 79 14.16 1.06 11.17
C ALA A 79 13.58 -0.04 10.26
N GLY A 80 14.32 -0.40 9.22
CA GLY A 80 13.94 -1.46 8.28
C GLY A 80 12.92 -1.07 7.21
N VAL A 81 12.46 0.20 7.21
CA VAL A 81 11.56 0.71 6.17
C VAL A 81 12.36 1.30 5.02
N THR A 82 12.02 0.93 3.79
CA THR A 82 12.65 1.43 2.58
C THR A 82 11.62 1.93 1.57
N MET A 83 12.02 2.91 0.74
CA MET A 83 11.26 3.33 -0.42
C MET A 83 11.78 2.57 -1.65
N ALA A 84 10.90 1.94 -2.41
CA ALA A 84 11.30 1.15 -3.58
C ALA A 84 11.80 2.04 -4.72
N THR A 85 12.77 1.53 -5.46
CA THR A 85 13.14 2.05 -6.79
C THR A 85 12.32 1.31 -7.84
N LEU A 86 11.60 2.04 -8.69
CA LEU A 86 10.70 1.49 -9.71
C LEU A 86 11.32 1.61 -11.12
N GLY A 87 10.78 0.78 -12.02
CA GLY A 87 11.13 0.71 -13.45
C GLY A 87 11.42 -0.71 -13.93
N PRO A 88 12.22 -1.53 -13.21
CA PRO A 88 12.54 -2.90 -13.66
C PRO A 88 11.33 -3.83 -13.76
N GLU A 89 10.23 -3.53 -13.10
CA GLU A 89 9.00 -4.32 -13.13
C GLU A 89 8.21 -4.21 -14.44
N TRP A 90 8.65 -3.36 -15.38
CA TRP A 90 7.93 -3.10 -16.63
C TRP A 90 7.59 -4.38 -17.41
N LEU A 91 8.50 -5.33 -17.51
CA LEU A 91 8.24 -6.58 -18.25
C LEU A 91 7.11 -7.40 -17.60
N LEU A 92 7.02 -7.42 -16.28
CA LEU A 92 5.92 -8.07 -15.56
C LEU A 92 4.61 -7.31 -15.73
N LEU A 93 4.64 -6.01 -15.63
CA LEU A 93 3.46 -5.16 -15.86
C LEU A 93 2.90 -5.37 -17.27
N ARG A 94 3.79 -5.31 -18.28
CA ARG A 94 3.42 -5.54 -19.67
C ARG A 94 2.73 -6.91 -19.86
N ARG A 95 3.28 -7.96 -19.27
CA ARG A 95 2.70 -9.31 -19.32
C ARG A 95 1.33 -9.36 -18.67
N LEU A 96 1.16 -8.80 -17.47
CA LEU A 96 -0.13 -8.75 -16.79
C LEU A 96 -1.19 -8.03 -17.63
N CYS A 97 -0.83 -6.89 -18.22
CA CYS A 97 -1.74 -6.11 -19.05
C CYS A 97 -2.22 -6.87 -20.28
N VAL A 98 -1.32 -7.55 -20.97
CA VAL A 98 -1.63 -8.29 -22.21
C VAL A 98 -2.39 -9.58 -21.90
N ASP A 99 -1.90 -10.39 -20.97
CA ASP A 99 -2.48 -11.70 -20.66
C ASP A 99 -3.88 -11.59 -20.04
N LYS A 100 -4.09 -10.60 -19.19
CA LYS A 100 -5.37 -10.38 -18.51
C LYS A 100 -6.24 -9.30 -19.18
N ARG A 101 -5.78 -8.71 -20.27
CA ARG A 101 -6.48 -7.65 -21.02
C ARG A 101 -6.96 -6.52 -20.12
N LEU A 102 -6.04 -6.01 -19.30
CA LEU A 102 -6.32 -4.95 -18.34
C LEU A 102 -6.48 -3.60 -19.05
N GLY A 103 -7.25 -2.70 -18.45
CA GLY A 103 -7.43 -1.34 -18.94
C GLY A 103 -7.96 -0.40 -17.87
N GLY A 104 -7.86 0.89 -18.13
CA GLY A 104 -8.43 1.93 -17.28
C GLY A 104 -7.96 1.83 -15.82
N ASN A 105 -8.91 1.70 -14.92
CA ASN A 105 -8.67 1.68 -13.47
C ASN A 105 -7.94 0.42 -12.95
N ASP A 106 -7.77 -0.61 -13.79
CA ASP A 106 -6.99 -1.79 -13.44
C ASP A 106 -5.48 -1.51 -13.41
N LEU A 107 -5.02 -0.50 -14.17
CA LEU A 107 -3.59 -0.28 -14.41
C LEU A 107 -2.80 0.12 -13.16
N PRO A 108 -3.27 1.00 -12.27
CA PRO A 108 -2.55 1.29 -11.04
C PRO A 108 -2.34 0.05 -10.16
N ASP A 109 -3.36 -0.77 -10.02
CA ASP A 109 -3.28 -2.02 -9.26
C ASP A 109 -2.37 -3.05 -9.94
N ALA A 110 -2.41 -3.13 -11.27
CA ALA A 110 -1.52 -3.98 -12.04
C ALA A 110 -0.04 -3.59 -11.87
N TRP A 111 0.25 -2.29 -11.82
CA TRP A 111 1.62 -1.82 -11.58
C TRP A 111 2.10 -2.20 -10.19
N LEU A 112 1.27 -1.97 -9.18
CA LEU A 112 1.59 -2.36 -7.80
C LEU A 112 1.81 -3.88 -7.69
N ALA A 113 0.98 -4.68 -8.35
CA ALA A 113 1.14 -6.13 -8.40
C ALA A 113 2.43 -6.54 -9.10
N ALA A 114 2.76 -5.95 -10.26
CA ALA A 114 3.99 -6.23 -10.99
C ALA A 114 5.24 -5.89 -10.17
N ALA A 115 5.23 -4.76 -9.48
CA ALA A 115 6.33 -4.35 -8.59
C ALA A 115 6.47 -5.29 -7.39
N THR A 116 5.35 -5.74 -6.83
CA THR A 116 5.33 -6.73 -5.74
C THR A 116 5.96 -8.05 -6.20
N LEU A 117 5.60 -8.53 -7.38
CA LEU A 117 6.16 -9.75 -7.97
C LEU A 117 7.65 -9.59 -8.26
N HIS A 118 8.05 -8.48 -8.86
CA HIS A 118 9.45 -8.21 -9.22
C HIS A 118 10.37 -8.21 -8.00
N LEU A 119 9.93 -7.59 -6.91
CA LEU A 119 10.69 -7.50 -5.67
C LEU A 119 10.59 -8.76 -4.79
N GLY A 120 9.79 -9.76 -5.19
CA GLY A 120 9.59 -10.97 -4.42
C GLY A 120 8.97 -10.73 -3.05
N GLU A 121 8.13 -9.70 -2.94
CA GLU A 121 7.54 -9.28 -1.68
C GLU A 121 6.07 -9.68 -1.55
N HIS A 122 5.45 -9.23 -0.47
CA HIS A 122 4.09 -9.55 -0.09
C HIS A 122 3.26 -8.27 0.05
N LEU A 123 2.19 -8.16 -0.74
CA LEU A 123 1.27 -7.02 -0.69
C LEU A 123 0.21 -7.23 0.40
N VAL A 124 -0.11 -6.18 1.10
CA VAL A 124 -1.19 -6.15 2.09
C VAL A 124 -2.19 -5.05 1.70
N SER A 125 -3.46 -5.42 1.55
CA SER A 125 -4.53 -4.52 1.14
C SER A 125 -5.88 -4.95 1.73
N PHE A 126 -6.81 -4.02 1.83
CA PHE A 126 -8.22 -4.35 2.07
C PHE A 126 -8.95 -4.78 0.79
N ASP A 127 -8.39 -4.45 -0.39
CA ASP A 127 -9.01 -4.76 -1.67
C ASP A 127 -8.77 -6.22 -2.08
N ARG A 128 -9.86 -6.98 -2.15
CA ARG A 128 -9.85 -8.38 -2.57
C ARG A 128 -9.46 -8.58 -4.04
N ASN A 129 -9.54 -7.54 -4.87
CA ASN A 129 -9.28 -7.66 -6.31
C ASN A 129 -7.84 -8.05 -6.62
N PHE A 130 -6.90 -7.79 -5.73
CA PHE A 130 -5.50 -8.20 -5.89
C PHE A 130 -5.32 -9.72 -5.99
N VAL A 131 -6.26 -10.52 -5.51
CA VAL A 131 -6.19 -11.98 -5.64
C VAL A 131 -6.18 -12.44 -7.10
N LYS A 132 -6.73 -11.64 -8.01
CA LYS A 132 -6.73 -11.90 -9.45
C LYS A 132 -5.37 -11.63 -10.11
N LEU A 133 -4.57 -10.78 -9.49
CA LEU A 133 -3.26 -10.33 -10.01
C LEU A 133 -2.11 -11.05 -9.30
N LEU A 134 -2.28 -11.38 -8.02
CA LEU A 134 -1.28 -11.98 -7.15
C LEU A 134 -1.78 -13.31 -6.57
N GLY A 135 -0.87 -14.27 -6.42
CA GLY A 135 -1.16 -15.51 -5.71
C GLY A 135 -1.28 -15.29 -4.19
N ARG A 136 -1.87 -16.26 -3.51
CA ARG A 136 -2.04 -16.23 -2.04
C ARG A 136 -0.73 -16.09 -1.26
N ALA A 137 0.37 -16.58 -1.83
CA ALA A 137 1.69 -16.46 -1.22
C ALA A 137 2.23 -15.02 -1.24
N GLN A 138 1.65 -14.14 -2.04
CA GLN A 138 2.14 -12.78 -2.29
C GLN A 138 1.13 -11.70 -1.92
N PHE A 139 -0.03 -12.09 -1.38
CA PHE A 139 -1.09 -11.17 -1.03
C PHE A 139 -1.81 -11.59 0.25
N THR A 140 -1.98 -10.63 1.16
CA THR A 140 -2.83 -10.76 2.34
C THR A 140 -3.93 -9.70 2.29
N ARG A 141 -5.17 -10.15 2.36
CA ARG A 141 -6.29 -9.26 2.56
C ARG A 141 -6.49 -9.01 4.05
N LEU A 142 -6.48 -7.73 4.45
CA LEU A 142 -6.96 -7.35 5.76
C LEU A 142 -8.50 -7.37 5.77
N SER A 143 -9.08 -7.86 6.84
CA SER A 143 -10.51 -7.80 7.09
C SER A 143 -10.77 -6.89 8.28
N SER A 144 -11.92 -6.20 8.24
CA SER A 144 -12.41 -5.50 9.41
C SER A 144 -12.60 -6.53 10.53
N ALA A 145 -12.18 -6.19 11.74
CA ALA A 145 -12.53 -7.02 12.88
C ALA A 145 -14.06 -7.09 12.93
N THR A 146 -14.60 -8.28 12.77
CA THR A 146 -16.00 -8.53 13.10
C THR A 146 -16.15 -8.30 14.59
N ALA A 147 -16.89 -7.26 14.89
CA ALA A 147 -17.28 -7.00 16.28
C ALA A 147 -18.09 -8.19 16.82
#